data_783bc4dfb0986e306afd61bd5d567581
#
_entry.id   783bc4dfb0986e306afd61bd5d567581
#
_cell.length_a   1.000
_cell.length_b   1.000
_cell.length_c   1.000
_cell.angle_alpha   90.00
_cell.angle_beta   90.00
_cell.angle_gamma   90.00
#
_symmetry.space_group_name_H-M   'P 1'
#
loop_
_entity.id
_entity.type
_entity.pdbx_description
1 polymer ?
#
loop_
_entity_poly.entity_id
_entity_poly.type
_entity_poly.pdbx_seq_one_letter_code
_entity_poly.pdbx_strand_id
1 'polypeptide(L)'
;MSQATVQRIGMALAVLLFAGACGGDGGDVVEPATTTTTVAPTTTTTTTVAPTTTTEAPIVLPDSFRGVTAEAIKIGYTSIDFDRLNRDFGLSLTYANFASSADALVADLNSRGGILGRRVDLVHRLFLPVGPVTAEAACVKLTEDEEVFAVFNGFAGPGAESVNECFVDTYETILVGGKPTPEQLERVRATWLTPDMGLTRRGQAFVNLLREAGSLDGLGVFLIYGANVESLPIMEAVAAALEAEGVSVPVVTANEYTGDETATIAFLEVVLEKARTEGVSTIWMVGEGVYSQEYIFSLGDEFNLLIHNGDSESRWNYDPPPGIEDAGTILTNRAFPSADDPSMAHCLEVFEAALGLEVKADNELAADETNYWSGLSNSCQYLALFEAVATAAGPDLTNESFAAAVASIGAFSIPGVPYVSLGPGKFDARDSLTLARWSNDLMAWEAISDPVNTAG
;
A
#
# COMPACT_ATOMS: atom_id res chain seq x y z
N MET A 1 9.84 15.46 35.21
CA MET A 1 8.91 15.21 34.11
C MET A 1 8.04 14.06 34.54
N SER A 2 6.72 14.18 34.55
CA SER A 2 5.82 13.16 35.08
C SER A 2 5.65 12.01 34.09
N GLN A 3 5.32 10.81 34.58
CA GLN A 3 5.07 9.62 33.74
C GLN A 3 3.99 9.86 32.65
N ALA A 4 3.08 10.79 32.87
CA ALA A 4 2.04 11.15 31.90
C ALA A 4 2.58 11.83 30.62
N THR A 5 3.71 12.54 30.71
CA THR A 5 4.33 13.20 29.54
C THR A 5 5.06 12.22 28.64
N VAL A 6 5.64 11.16 29.21
CA VAL A 6 6.34 10.11 28.44
C VAL A 6 5.33 9.23 27.68
N GLN A 7 4.17 8.96 28.28
CA GLN A 7 3.11 8.15 27.67
C GLN A 7 2.47 8.84 26.45
N ARG A 8 2.34 10.19 26.49
CA ARG A 8 1.78 10.96 25.36
C ARG A 8 2.74 11.06 24.17
N ILE A 9 4.05 11.10 24.41
CA ILE A 9 5.06 11.09 23.32
C ILE A 9 5.11 9.72 22.64
N GLY A 10 4.96 8.63 23.39
CA GLY A 10 4.91 7.28 22.84
C GLY A 10 3.68 7.04 21.94
N MET A 11 2.54 7.63 22.30
CA MET A 11 1.30 7.45 21.55
C MET A 11 1.30 8.20 20.20
N ALA A 12 1.89 9.40 20.16
CA ALA A 12 2.01 10.16 18.91
C ALA A 12 2.95 9.47 17.89
N LEU A 13 3.97 8.73 18.35
CA LEU A 13 4.92 8.05 17.49
C LEU A 13 4.33 6.76 16.88
N ALA A 14 3.41 6.09 17.58
CA ALA A 14 2.79 4.84 17.11
C ALA A 14 1.84 5.05 15.91
N VAL A 15 1.29 6.24 15.72
CA VAL A 15 0.31 6.56 14.67
C VAL A 15 0.93 6.60 13.27
N LEU A 16 2.26 6.76 13.15
CA LEU A 16 2.92 7.00 11.86
C LEU A 16 3.54 5.75 11.21
N LEU A 17 3.40 4.56 11.78
CA LEU A 17 4.30 3.47 11.44
C LEU A 17 3.76 2.43 10.48
N PHE A 18 2.47 2.33 10.13
CA PHE A 18 2.05 1.15 9.36
C PHE A 18 0.92 1.36 8.37
N ALA A 19 1.28 1.13 7.14
CA ALA A 19 0.41 0.74 6.06
C ALA A 19 0.31 -0.78 6.02
N GLY A 20 -0.85 -1.28 6.02
CA GLY A 20 -1.09 -2.55 5.40
C GLY A 20 -1.77 -3.61 6.22
N ALA A 21 -2.82 -4.02 5.65
CA ALA A 21 -3.55 -5.27 5.76
C ALA A 21 -4.68 -5.32 6.79
N CYS A 22 -5.87 -5.54 6.29
CA CYS A 22 -6.88 -6.46 6.83
C CYS A 22 -8.15 -6.36 6.01
N GLY A 23 -8.80 -7.33 5.73
CA GLY A 23 -9.30 -8.56 6.17
C GLY A 23 -10.76 -8.72 5.85
N GLY A 24 -11.11 -9.72 5.12
CA GLY A 24 -12.27 -10.15 4.50
C GLY A 24 -13.57 -10.29 5.28
N ASP A 25 -14.65 -10.59 4.60
CA ASP A 25 -15.63 -11.58 5.11
C ASP A 25 -16.41 -12.22 3.96
N GLY A 26 -16.72 -13.50 4.13
CA GLY A 26 -17.27 -14.35 3.11
C GLY A 26 -18.75 -14.16 2.85
N GLY A 27 -19.15 -14.22 1.59
CA GLY A 27 -20.52 -14.33 1.14
C GLY A 27 -20.71 -15.53 0.22
N ASP A 28 -21.69 -16.37 0.52
CA ASP A 28 -22.06 -17.61 -0.18
C ASP A 28 -22.31 -17.41 -1.69
N VAL A 29 -21.59 -18.19 -2.49
CA VAL A 29 -21.76 -18.23 -3.94
C VAL A 29 -22.88 -19.21 -4.32
N VAL A 30 -23.92 -18.70 -4.94
CA VAL A 30 -24.97 -19.50 -5.60
C VAL A 30 -24.50 -19.86 -7.01
N GLU A 31 -24.36 -21.15 -7.27
CA GLU A 31 -23.93 -21.75 -8.54
C GLU A 31 -25.01 -21.64 -9.62
N PRO A 32 -24.73 -21.14 -10.83
CA PRO A 32 -25.67 -21.20 -11.94
C PRO A 32 -25.57 -22.53 -12.70
N ALA A 33 -26.72 -23.16 -12.95
CA ALA A 33 -26.86 -24.42 -13.66
C ALA A 33 -26.38 -24.38 -15.10
N THR A 34 -25.47 -25.30 -15.45
CA THR A 34 -24.90 -25.47 -16.79
C THR A 34 -25.81 -26.29 -17.68
N THR A 35 -26.24 -25.72 -18.81
CA THR A 35 -26.99 -26.43 -19.87
C THR A 35 -26.01 -27.04 -20.85
N THR A 36 -25.93 -28.36 -20.90
CA THR A 36 -25.03 -29.10 -21.80
C THR A 36 -25.67 -29.26 -23.18
N THR A 37 -25.09 -28.70 -24.21
CA THR A 37 -25.45 -28.93 -25.61
C THR A 37 -24.49 -29.95 -26.20
N THR A 38 -25.01 -31.11 -26.58
CA THR A 38 -24.26 -32.22 -27.20
C THR A 38 -24.06 -31.97 -28.71
N VAL A 39 -22.83 -31.83 -29.17
CA VAL A 39 -22.45 -31.74 -30.58
C VAL A 39 -21.84 -33.08 -31.02
N ALA A 40 -22.31 -33.63 -32.18
CA ALA A 40 -21.87 -34.88 -32.73
C ALA A 40 -20.42 -34.83 -33.26
N PRO A 41 -19.65 -35.93 -33.23
CA PRO A 41 -18.24 -35.93 -33.62
C PRO A 41 -18.05 -35.93 -35.14
N THR A 42 -17.28 -34.96 -35.63
CA THR A 42 -16.75 -34.94 -37.01
C THR A 42 -15.39 -35.61 -36.99
N THR A 43 -15.27 -36.68 -37.76
CA THR A 43 -13.99 -37.45 -37.91
C THR A 43 -13.01 -36.68 -38.77
N THR A 44 -12.00 -36.09 -38.17
CA THR A 44 -10.89 -35.44 -38.89
C THR A 44 -9.68 -36.39 -38.90
N THR A 45 -9.22 -36.76 -40.09
CA THR A 45 -8.01 -37.55 -40.28
C THR A 45 -6.78 -36.68 -39.97
N THR A 46 -6.12 -36.93 -38.86
CA THR A 46 -4.92 -36.20 -38.45
C THR A 46 -3.69 -36.82 -39.07
N THR A 47 -3.05 -36.11 -39.98
CA THR A 47 -1.70 -36.46 -40.46
C THR A 47 -0.71 -36.07 -39.35
N THR A 48 -0.11 -37.07 -38.69
CA THR A 48 0.89 -36.84 -37.63
C THR A 48 2.18 -36.34 -38.27
N VAL A 49 2.44 -35.05 -38.19
CA VAL A 49 3.77 -34.49 -38.44
C VAL A 49 4.57 -34.70 -37.15
N ALA A 50 5.73 -35.38 -37.28
CA ALA A 50 6.63 -35.57 -36.13
C ALA A 50 7.04 -34.20 -35.55
N PRO A 51 7.02 -34.03 -34.21
CA PRO A 51 7.46 -32.78 -33.62
C PRO A 51 8.94 -32.56 -33.87
N THR A 52 9.29 -31.53 -34.63
CA THR A 52 10.65 -31.03 -34.72
C THR A 52 10.95 -30.35 -33.38
N THR A 53 11.66 -31.01 -32.50
CA THR A 53 12.17 -30.43 -31.28
C THR A 53 13.25 -29.40 -31.67
N THR A 54 12.87 -28.17 -31.89
CA THR A 54 13.83 -27.09 -31.99
C THR A 54 14.37 -26.87 -30.56
N THR A 55 15.55 -27.39 -30.28
CA THR A 55 16.28 -27.05 -29.05
C THR A 55 16.67 -25.57 -29.18
N GLU A 56 15.95 -24.72 -28.51
CA GLU A 56 16.29 -23.31 -28.38
C GLU A 56 17.70 -23.23 -27.78
N ALA A 57 18.57 -22.42 -28.38
CA ALA A 57 19.94 -22.25 -27.87
C ALA A 57 19.84 -21.71 -26.43
N PRO A 58 20.63 -22.19 -25.47
CA PRO A 58 20.59 -21.70 -24.11
C PRO A 58 20.83 -20.20 -24.11
N ILE A 59 19.91 -19.45 -23.44
CA ILE A 59 20.05 -18.01 -23.26
C ILE A 59 21.30 -17.80 -22.41
N VAL A 60 22.29 -17.09 -22.94
CA VAL A 60 23.47 -16.69 -22.21
C VAL A 60 23.12 -15.37 -21.50
N LEU A 61 23.03 -15.42 -20.18
CA LEU A 61 22.74 -14.24 -19.35
C LEU A 61 24.04 -13.42 -19.16
N PRO A 62 24.03 -12.10 -19.42
CA PRO A 62 25.19 -11.25 -19.17
C PRO A 62 25.29 -10.78 -17.72
N ASP A 63 26.47 -10.35 -17.30
CA ASP A 63 26.63 -9.41 -16.20
C ASP A 63 26.24 -8.04 -16.75
N SER A 64 24.96 -7.63 -16.52
CA SER A 64 24.38 -6.54 -17.29
C SER A 64 24.42 -5.18 -16.57
N PHE A 65 24.44 -5.20 -15.23
CA PHE A 65 24.40 -3.97 -14.44
C PHE A 65 24.92 -4.19 -13.01
N ARG A 66 25.12 -3.11 -12.25
CA ARG A 66 25.42 -3.18 -10.81
C ARG A 66 24.36 -4.08 -10.11
N GLY A 67 24.82 -5.06 -9.35
CA GLY A 67 23.96 -6.02 -8.66
C GLY A 67 23.28 -7.08 -9.56
N VAL A 68 23.56 -7.09 -10.88
CA VAL A 68 23.06 -8.11 -11.82
C VAL A 68 24.21 -8.83 -12.49
N THR A 69 24.36 -10.11 -12.17
CA THR A 69 25.33 -11.02 -12.78
C THR A 69 24.62 -12.06 -13.66
N ALA A 70 25.41 -12.88 -14.37
CA ALA A 70 24.86 -14.03 -15.11
C ALA A 70 24.09 -15.02 -14.21
N GLU A 71 24.40 -15.05 -12.92
CA GLU A 71 23.87 -16.06 -11.97
C GLU A 71 22.87 -15.50 -10.97
N ALA A 72 22.93 -14.19 -10.66
CA ALA A 72 22.17 -13.60 -9.57
C ALA A 72 21.75 -12.15 -9.81
N ILE A 73 20.66 -11.76 -9.13
CA ILE A 73 20.20 -10.39 -8.95
C ILE A 73 20.25 -10.10 -7.45
N LYS A 74 21.08 -9.12 -7.06
CA LYS A 74 21.21 -8.72 -5.66
C LYS A 74 20.20 -7.63 -5.32
N ILE A 75 19.37 -7.87 -4.30
CA ILE A 75 18.28 -6.99 -3.87
C ILE A 75 18.47 -6.63 -2.40
N GLY A 76 18.39 -5.34 -2.08
CA GLY A 76 18.29 -4.85 -0.72
C GLY A 76 16.86 -5.03 -0.19
N TYR A 77 16.72 -5.34 1.09
CA TYR A 77 15.43 -5.34 1.78
C TYR A 77 15.55 -4.55 3.08
N THR A 78 14.78 -3.48 3.20
CA THR A 78 14.74 -2.66 4.41
C THR A 78 13.60 -3.10 5.32
N SER A 79 13.84 -3.10 6.62
CA SER A 79 12.82 -3.44 7.62
C SER A 79 12.97 -2.53 8.84
N ILE A 80 11.83 -2.25 9.48
CA ILE A 80 11.84 -1.53 10.76
C ILE A 80 12.42 -2.44 11.85
N ASP A 81 13.28 -1.88 12.69
CA ASP A 81 13.80 -2.53 13.89
C ASP A 81 12.78 -2.39 15.02
N PHE A 82 11.74 -3.26 15.00
CA PHE A 82 10.68 -3.26 16.01
C PHE A 82 11.20 -3.56 17.42
N ASP A 83 12.20 -4.43 17.55
CA ASP A 83 12.81 -4.75 18.84
C ASP A 83 13.48 -3.52 19.46
N ARG A 84 14.15 -2.74 18.63
CA ARG A 84 14.78 -1.50 19.05
C ARG A 84 13.76 -0.42 19.34
N LEU A 85 12.68 -0.31 18.55
CA LEU A 85 11.57 0.59 18.83
C LEU A 85 10.92 0.28 20.17
N ASN A 86 10.59 -0.98 20.42
CA ASN A 86 10.00 -1.42 21.68
C ASN A 86 10.92 -1.10 22.86
N ARG A 87 12.21 -1.40 22.75
CA ARG A 87 13.18 -1.18 23.81
C ARG A 87 13.49 0.30 24.05
N ASP A 88 13.75 1.07 23.00
CA ASP A 88 14.29 2.43 23.12
C ASP A 88 13.17 3.48 23.34
N PHE A 89 11.95 3.20 22.88
CA PHE A 89 10.79 4.10 22.99
C PHE A 89 9.69 3.58 23.91
N GLY A 90 9.85 2.37 24.51
CA GLY A 90 8.85 1.79 25.41
C GLY A 90 7.54 1.42 24.72
N LEU A 91 7.58 1.09 23.44
CA LEU A 91 6.44 0.61 22.67
C LEU A 91 6.20 -0.88 22.94
N SER A 92 5.04 -1.37 22.51
CA SER A 92 4.66 -2.79 22.61
C SER A 92 4.15 -3.29 21.26
N LEU A 93 4.94 -3.04 20.21
CA LEU A 93 4.62 -3.47 18.84
C LEU A 93 4.86 -4.97 18.71
N THR A 94 3.90 -5.69 18.16
CA THR A 94 3.91 -7.15 18.01
C THR A 94 4.19 -7.61 16.57
N TYR A 95 4.82 -6.78 15.75
CA TYR A 95 5.17 -7.14 14.38
C TYR A 95 6.37 -8.09 14.32
N ALA A 96 6.26 -9.12 13.48
CA ALA A 96 7.39 -9.96 13.12
C ALA A 96 8.47 -9.18 12.34
N ASN A 97 9.68 -9.72 12.31
CA ASN A 97 10.69 -9.23 11.38
C ASN A 97 10.27 -9.58 9.93
N PHE A 98 10.05 -8.57 9.09
CA PHE A 98 9.63 -8.74 7.70
C PHE A 98 10.66 -9.48 6.82
N ALA A 99 11.94 -9.49 7.22
CA ALA A 99 12.97 -10.24 6.52
C ALA A 99 12.64 -11.73 6.38
N SER A 100 12.02 -12.34 7.40
CA SER A 100 11.71 -13.78 7.40
C SER A 100 10.73 -14.18 6.29
N SER A 101 9.73 -13.34 5.99
CA SER A 101 8.79 -13.58 4.89
C SER A 101 9.45 -13.39 3.53
N ALA A 102 10.28 -12.35 3.39
CA ALA A 102 11.03 -12.11 2.17
C ALA A 102 12.00 -13.27 1.86
N ASP A 103 12.72 -13.76 2.87
CA ASP A 103 13.65 -14.89 2.71
C ASP A 103 12.94 -16.18 2.27
N ALA A 104 11.80 -16.50 2.88
CA ALA A 104 11.03 -17.70 2.52
C ALA A 104 10.51 -17.63 1.07
N LEU A 105 9.93 -16.50 0.67
CA LEU A 105 9.40 -16.30 -0.68
C LEU A 105 10.50 -16.29 -1.74
N VAL A 106 11.66 -15.68 -1.46
CA VAL A 106 12.81 -15.69 -2.35
C VAL A 106 13.44 -17.09 -2.46
N ALA A 107 13.48 -17.85 -1.37
CA ALA A 107 13.94 -19.25 -1.42
C ALA A 107 13.03 -20.11 -2.33
N ASP A 108 11.70 -19.93 -2.25
CA ASP A 108 10.75 -20.57 -3.15
C ASP A 108 10.96 -20.14 -4.61
N LEU A 109 11.04 -18.83 -4.89
CA LEU A 109 11.33 -18.31 -6.22
C LEU A 109 12.61 -18.92 -6.80
N ASN A 110 13.70 -18.95 -6.02
CA ASN A 110 14.97 -19.54 -6.44
C ASN A 110 14.86 -21.06 -6.70
N SER A 111 14.04 -21.77 -5.92
CA SER A 111 13.79 -23.20 -6.14
C SER A 111 13.09 -23.50 -7.47
N ARG A 112 12.29 -22.54 -7.96
CA ARG A 112 11.58 -22.57 -9.24
C ARG A 112 12.40 -22.06 -10.43
N GLY A 113 13.68 -21.67 -10.21
CA GLY A 113 14.61 -21.22 -11.25
C GLY A 113 14.89 -19.72 -11.24
N GLY A 114 14.39 -18.98 -10.25
CA GLY A 114 14.63 -17.54 -10.10
C GLY A 114 14.00 -16.70 -11.23
N ILE A 115 14.56 -15.53 -11.48
CA ILE A 115 14.09 -14.60 -12.52
C ILE A 115 14.95 -14.78 -13.77
N LEU A 116 14.35 -15.27 -14.85
CA LEU A 116 15.03 -15.58 -16.12
C LEU A 116 16.26 -16.51 -15.96
N GLY A 117 16.30 -17.37 -14.95
CA GLY A 117 17.41 -18.25 -14.65
C GLY A 117 18.45 -17.68 -13.68
N ARG A 118 18.29 -16.46 -13.21
CA ARG A 118 19.09 -15.86 -12.15
C ARG A 118 18.44 -16.07 -10.79
N ARG A 119 19.21 -16.46 -9.80
CA ARG A 119 18.71 -16.46 -8.42
C ARG A 119 18.59 -15.01 -7.90
N VAL A 120 17.73 -14.80 -6.94
CA VAL A 120 17.64 -13.56 -6.18
C VAL A 120 18.45 -13.72 -4.88
N ASP A 121 19.34 -12.77 -4.60
CA ASP A 121 20.12 -12.70 -3.36
C ASP A 121 19.67 -11.49 -2.55
N LEU A 122 19.08 -11.73 -1.35
CA LEU A 122 18.62 -10.65 -0.47
C LEU A 122 19.70 -10.18 0.49
N VAL A 123 19.77 -8.87 0.70
CA VAL A 123 20.60 -8.19 1.69
C VAL A 123 19.72 -7.35 2.59
N HIS A 124 19.57 -7.75 3.86
CA HIS A 124 18.71 -7.08 4.81
C HIS A 124 19.37 -5.93 5.54
N ARG A 125 18.63 -4.84 5.76
CA ARG A 125 19.01 -3.71 6.63
C ARG A 125 17.84 -3.27 7.48
N LEU A 126 18.12 -3.13 8.78
CA LEU A 126 17.16 -2.60 9.74
C LEU A 126 17.36 -1.08 9.87
N PHE A 127 16.26 -0.36 10.07
CA PHE A 127 16.26 1.08 10.35
C PHE A 127 15.24 1.42 11.44
N LEU A 128 15.38 2.61 12.03
CA LEU A 128 14.38 3.19 12.91
C LEU A 128 13.51 4.16 12.10
N PRO A 129 12.18 4.08 12.20
CA PRO A 129 11.27 4.97 11.48
C PRO A 129 11.13 6.34 12.19
N VAL A 130 12.23 6.85 12.72
CA VAL A 130 12.30 8.11 13.49
C VAL A 130 13.57 8.85 13.12
N GLY A 131 13.43 9.92 12.37
CA GLY A 131 14.54 10.69 11.83
C GLY A 131 15.34 9.96 10.76
N PRO A 132 16.23 10.65 10.05
CA PRO A 132 16.89 10.12 8.86
C PRO A 132 18.10 9.21 9.14
N VAL A 133 18.74 9.33 10.29
CA VAL A 133 20.11 8.82 10.53
C VAL A 133 20.30 7.33 10.25
N THR A 134 19.37 6.49 10.71
CA THR A 134 19.50 5.04 10.50
C THR A 134 19.11 4.62 9.09
N ALA A 135 18.18 5.36 8.47
CA ALA A 135 17.79 5.18 7.08
C ALA A 135 18.93 5.57 6.13
N GLU A 136 19.58 6.71 6.35
CA GLU A 136 20.78 7.13 5.60
C GLU A 136 21.90 6.10 5.68
N ALA A 137 22.20 5.59 6.88
CA ALA A 137 23.21 4.54 7.05
C ALA A 137 22.84 3.25 6.30
N ALA A 138 21.55 2.87 6.30
CA ALA A 138 21.08 1.70 5.55
C ALA A 138 21.13 1.92 4.04
N CYS A 139 20.77 3.12 3.55
CA CYS A 139 20.88 3.48 2.14
C CYS A 139 22.33 3.35 1.64
N VAL A 140 23.29 4.04 2.28
CA VAL A 140 24.70 3.97 1.91
C VAL A 140 25.22 2.53 1.92
N LYS A 141 24.86 1.76 2.95
CA LYS A 141 25.30 0.37 3.06
C LYS A 141 24.79 -0.50 1.92
N LEU A 142 23.51 -0.36 1.51
CA LEU A 142 22.95 -1.13 0.41
C LEU A 142 23.49 -0.70 -0.95
N THR A 143 23.73 0.58 -1.15
CA THR A 143 24.08 1.12 -2.47
C THR A 143 25.58 1.14 -2.73
N GLU A 144 26.41 1.57 -1.76
CA GLU A 144 27.86 1.65 -1.93
C GLU A 144 28.59 0.37 -1.58
N ASP A 145 28.25 -0.26 -0.43
CA ASP A 145 29.00 -1.43 0.02
C ASP A 145 28.49 -2.74 -0.59
N GLU A 146 27.16 -2.87 -0.72
CA GLU A 146 26.55 -4.08 -1.25
C GLU A 146 26.26 -4.00 -2.75
N GLU A 147 26.20 -2.79 -3.31
CA GLU A 147 25.97 -2.55 -4.74
C GLU A 147 24.72 -3.26 -5.27
N VAL A 148 23.58 -3.16 -4.53
CA VAL A 148 22.34 -3.81 -4.92
C VAL A 148 21.74 -3.22 -6.20
N PHE A 149 21.02 -4.03 -6.97
CA PHE A 149 20.30 -3.60 -8.17
C PHE A 149 19.00 -2.87 -7.83
N ALA A 150 18.26 -3.41 -6.87
CA ALA A 150 17.00 -2.84 -6.41
C ALA A 150 16.89 -2.92 -4.88
N VAL A 151 15.99 -2.14 -4.30
CA VAL A 151 15.64 -2.20 -2.87
C VAL A 151 14.13 -2.42 -2.75
N PHE A 152 13.73 -3.32 -1.86
CA PHE A 152 12.33 -3.57 -1.50
C PHE A 152 11.97 -2.89 -0.20
N ASN A 153 10.70 -2.51 -0.07
CA ASN A 153 10.03 -1.86 1.05
C ASN A 153 10.37 -0.35 1.18
N GLY A 154 11.64 0.05 1.15
CA GLY A 154 12.04 1.44 1.36
C GLY A 154 12.00 1.83 2.84
N PHE A 155 11.96 3.12 3.11
CA PHE A 155 11.87 3.68 4.45
C PHE A 155 10.49 4.29 4.69
N ALA A 156 10.02 4.16 5.91
CA ALA A 156 8.75 4.72 6.38
C ALA A 156 8.95 5.41 7.74
N GLY A 157 8.04 6.32 8.07
CA GLY A 157 8.00 7.03 9.34
C GLY A 157 8.71 8.38 9.33
N PRO A 158 8.43 9.23 10.35
CA PRO A 158 8.80 10.64 10.37
C PRO A 158 10.28 10.91 10.14
N GLY A 159 10.60 11.52 9.02
CA GLY A 159 11.95 11.88 8.60
C GLY A 159 12.78 10.74 8.02
N ALA A 160 12.36 9.48 8.14
CA ALA A 160 13.02 8.36 7.49
C ALA A 160 12.54 8.20 6.04
N GLU A 161 11.25 8.44 5.76
CA GLU A 161 10.69 8.36 4.39
C GLU A 161 11.37 9.29 3.39
N SER A 162 11.83 10.46 3.80
CA SER A 162 12.56 11.39 2.93
C SER A 162 13.88 10.81 2.40
N VAL A 163 14.44 9.80 3.09
CA VAL A 163 15.69 9.13 2.68
C VAL A 163 15.46 8.16 1.50
N ASN A 164 14.24 7.85 1.12
CA ASN A 164 13.97 7.03 -0.07
C ASN A 164 14.58 7.62 -1.35
N GLU A 165 14.69 8.95 -1.45
CA GLU A 165 15.34 9.64 -2.57
C GLU A 165 16.84 9.31 -2.65
N CYS A 166 17.49 8.90 -1.55
CA CYS A 166 18.86 8.41 -1.55
C CYS A 166 19.02 7.24 -2.54
N PHE A 167 18.10 6.29 -2.58
CA PHE A 167 18.14 5.17 -3.53
C PHE A 167 17.97 5.66 -4.97
N VAL A 168 16.87 6.33 -5.26
CA VAL A 168 16.39 6.56 -6.63
C VAL A 168 16.99 7.79 -7.32
N ASP A 169 17.44 8.78 -6.57
CA ASP A 169 18.07 9.99 -7.10
C ASP A 169 19.60 9.97 -6.91
N THR A 170 20.09 9.76 -5.68
CA THR A 170 21.53 9.85 -5.41
C THR A 170 22.30 8.68 -6.00
N TYR A 171 21.82 7.44 -5.77
CA TYR A 171 22.56 6.22 -6.16
C TYR A 171 21.95 5.49 -7.37
N GLU A 172 20.94 6.03 -7.98
CA GLU A 172 20.29 5.47 -9.19
C GLU A 172 19.95 3.97 -9.01
N THR A 173 19.40 3.62 -7.84
CA THR A 173 19.00 2.27 -7.45
C THR A 173 17.49 2.15 -7.50
N ILE A 174 16.96 1.13 -8.16
CA ILE A 174 15.51 0.88 -8.25
C ILE A 174 14.92 0.72 -6.85
N LEU A 175 13.77 1.35 -6.57
CA LEU A 175 13.03 1.16 -5.34
C LEU A 175 11.66 0.57 -5.64
N VAL A 176 11.31 -0.53 -4.97
CA VAL A 176 9.99 -1.16 -5.00
C VAL A 176 9.37 -1.10 -3.61
N GLY A 177 8.48 -0.18 -3.40
CA GLY A 177 7.87 0.14 -2.10
C GLY A 177 7.89 1.64 -1.81
N GLY A 178 7.59 2.01 -0.57
CA GLY A 178 7.43 3.39 -0.18
C GLY A 178 6.20 4.06 -0.81
N LYS A 179 6.05 5.34 -0.58
CA LYS A 179 4.90 6.15 -1.05
C LYS A 179 5.40 7.43 -1.71
N PRO A 180 5.85 7.37 -2.98
CA PRO A 180 6.37 8.55 -3.65
C PRO A 180 5.26 9.59 -3.86
N THR A 181 5.62 10.85 -3.66
CA THR A 181 4.79 11.97 -4.11
C THR A 181 5.02 12.24 -5.60
N PRO A 182 4.06 12.89 -6.30
CA PRO A 182 4.28 13.28 -7.69
C PRO A 182 5.55 14.12 -7.90
N GLU A 183 5.84 15.04 -6.97
CA GLU A 183 7.04 15.88 -7.02
C GLU A 183 8.34 15.07 -6.89
N GLN A 184 8.36 14.06 -6.04
CA GLN A 184 9.51 13.14 -5.93
C GLN A 184 9.71 12.36 -7.22
N LEU A 185 8.62 11.84 -7.84
CA LEU A 185 8.69 11.09 -9.10
C LEU A 185 9.23 11.91 -10.28
N GLU A 186 9.06 13.23 -10.28
CA GLU A 186 9.64 14.11 -11.30
C GLU A 186 11.17 14.23 -11.22
N ARG A 187 11.77 13.94 -10.07
CA ARG A 187 13.21 14.12 -9.80
C ARG A 187 14.03 12.85 -9.85
N VAL A 188 13.38 11.67 -9.78
CA VAL A 188 14.10 10.39 -9.71
C VAL A 188 14.86 10.06 -10.98
N ARG A 189 16.03 9.43 -10.82
CA ARG A 189 16.89 8.96 -11.92
C ARG A 189 16.80 7.45 -12.12
N ALA A 190 16.36 6.71 -11.10
CA ALA A 190 16.03 5.30 -11.23
C ALA A 190 14.55 5.08 -10.96
N THR A 191 14.02 3.96 -11.39
CA THR A 191 12.60 3.64 -11.24
C THR A 191 12.21 3.52 -9.75
N TRP A 192 11.13 4.21 -9.38
CA TRP A 192 10.47 4.04 -8.09
C TRP A 192 9.07 3.49 -8.32
N LEU A 193 8.83 2.25 -7.88
CA LEU A 193 7.56 1.54 -8.03
C LEU A 193 6.92 1.27 -6.68
N THR A 194 5.59 1.24 -6.64
CA THR A 194 4.83 0.72 -5.50
C THR A 194 3.75 -0.25 -5.96
N PRO A 195 3.51 -1.37 -5.24
CA PRO A 195 2.36 -2.23 -5.52
C PRO A 195 1.02 -1.58 -5.14
N ASP A 196 1.06 -0.55 -4.28
CA ASP A 196 -0.12 0.22 -3.88
C ASP A 196 -0.49 1.30 -4.91
N MET A 197 -1.63 1.95 -4.69
CA MET A 197 -2.06 3.12 -5.43
C MET A 197 -1.48 4.38 -4.78
N GLY A 198 -0.87 5.25 -5.57
CA GLY A 198 -0.38 6.55 -5.10
C GLY A 198 -1.50 7.38 -4.45
N LEU A 199 -1.21 8.04 -3.33
CA LEU A 199 -2.24 8.69 -2.51
C LEU A 199 -3.08 9.73 -3.27
N THR A 200 -2.46 10.50 -4.14
CA THR A 200 -3.16 11.49 -5.00
C THR A 200 -4.15 10.80 -5.93
N ARG A 201 -3.73 9.75 -6.64
CA ARG A 201 -4.59 8.95 -7.52
C ARG A 201 -5.66 8.21 -6.73
N ARG A 202 -5.34 7.74 -5.54
CA ARG A 202 -6.28 7.09 -4.63
C ARG A 202 -7.40 8.03 -4.21
N GLY A 203 -7.10 9.31 -3.94
CA GLY A 203 -8.10 10.33 -3.65
C GLY A 203 -9.07 10.55 -4.82
N GLN A 204 -8.56 10.68 -6.04
CA GLN A 204 -9.37 10.78 -7.26
C GLN A 204 -10.23 9.53 -7.48
N ALA A 205 -9.64 8.34 -7.32
CA ALA A 205 -10.35 7.09 -7.47
C ALA A 205 -11.47 6.91 -6.42
N PHE A 206 -11.29 7.46 -5.22
CA PHE A 206 -12.34 7.46 -4.20
C PHE A 206 -13.55 8.31 -4.62
N VAL A 207 -13.34 9.46 -5.23
CA VAL A 207 -14.42 10.25 -5.84
C VAL A 207 -15.19 9.41 -6.88
N ASN A 208 -14.49 8.68 -7.74
CA ASN A 208 -15.11 7.80 -8.73
C ASN A 208 -15.92 6.68 -8.07
N LEU A 209 -15.40 6.04 -7.00
CA LEU A 209 -16.16 5.05 -6.24
C LEU A 209 -17.45 5.62 -5.64
N LEU A 210 -17.40 6.80 -5.04
CA LEU A 210 -18.57 7.47 -4.47
C LEU A 210 -19.58 7.82 -5.54
N ARG A 211 -19.13 8.25 -6.74
CA ARG A 211 -20.01 8.51 -7.88
C ARG A 211 -20.74 7.22 -8.32
N GLU A 212 -20.01 6.12 -8.51
CA GLU A 212 -20.58 4.84 -8.93
C GLU A 212 -21.56 4.28 -7.90
N ALA A 213 -21.32 4.54 -6.61
CA ALA A 213 -22.23 4.20 -5.52
C ALA A 213 -23.44 5.15 -5.40
N GLY A 214 -23.54 6.21 -6.22
CA GLY A 214 -24.58 7.24 -6.11
C GLY A 214 -24.48 8.06 -4.83
N SER A 215 -23.32 8.09 -4.21
CA SER A 215 -23.10 8.75 -2.91
C SER A 215 -22.64 10.22 -3.04
N LEU A 216 -22.52 10.75 -4.26
CA LEU A 216 -22.16 12.16 -4.49
C LEU A 216 -23.36 13.09 -4.67
N ASP A 217 -24.55 12.55 -4.94
CA ASP A 217 -25.72 13.36 -5.27
C ASP A 217 -26.14 14.27 -4.10
N GLY A 218 -26.13 15.57 -4.35
CA GLY A 218 -26.54 16.58 -3.37
C GLY A 218 -25.56 16.83 -2.22
N LEU A 219 -24.31 16.33 -2.32
CA LEU A 219 -23.31 16.61 -1.32
C LEU A 219 -22.80 18.06 -1.39
N GLY A 220 -22.70 18.70 -0.21
CA GLY A 220 -21.78 19.81 0.05
C GLY A 220 -20.64 19.27 0.91
N VAL A 221 -19.40 19.45 0.47
CA VAL A 221 -18.23 18.88 1.13
C VAL A 221 -17.35 19.93 1.76
N PHE A 222 -16.99 19.72 3.03
CA PHE A 222 -15.91 20.42 3.70
C PHE A 222 -14.65 19.55 3.68
N LEU A 223 -13.59 19.99 3.01
CA LEU A 223 -12.30 19.32 3.01
C LEU A 223 -11.44 19.83 4.17
N ILE A 224 -11.00 18.89 5.02
CA ILE A 224 -10.02 19.14 6.07
C ILE A 224 -8.80 18.24 5.81
N TYR A 225 -7.60 18.82 5.81
CA TYR A 225 -6.38 18.08 5.53
C TYR A 225 -5.29 18.39 6.55
N GLY A 226 -4.37 17.44 6.79
CA GLY A 226 -3.22 17.68 7.65
C GLY A 226 -2.32 18.78 7.10
N ALA A 227 -1.85 19.69 7.94
CA ALA A 227 -0.98 20.80 7.55
C ALA A 227 0.46 20.31 7.28
N ASN A 228 0.63 19.45 6.28
CA ASN A 228 1.93 18.91 5.85
C ASN A 228 2.03 18.91 4.32
N VAL A 229 3.25 18.73 3.82
CA VAL A 229 3.56 18.81 2.39
C VAL A 229 2.94 17.67 1.57
N GLU A 230 2.65 16.53 2.21
CA GLU A 230 2.11 15.35 1.53
C GLU A 230 0.59 15.45 1.36
N SER A 231 -0.12 15.98 2.36
CA SER A 231 -1.58 16.08 2.35
C SER A 231 -2.12 17.14 1.39
N LEU A 232 -1.38 18.20 1.13
CA LEU A 232 -1.82 19.29 0.24
C LEU A 232 -2.08 18.82 -1.21
N PRO A 233 -1.17 18.10 -1.89
CA PRO A 233 -1.43 17.60 -3.25
C PRO A 233 -2.60 16.62 -3.32
N ILE A 234 -2.80 15.83 -2.26
CA ILE A 234 -3.94 14.89 -2.17
C ILE A 234 -5.24 15.69 -2.09
N MET A 235 -5.29 16.69 -1.21
CA MET A 235 -6.46 17.57 -1.05
C MET A 235 -6.80 18.29 -2.36
N GLU A 236 -5.80 18.85 -3.05
CA GLU A 236 -6.00 19.53 -4.34
C GLU A 236 -6.58 18.57 -5.40
N ALA A 237 -6.08 17.34 -5.47
CA ALA A 237 -6.58 16.32 -6.39
C ALA A 237 -8.01 15.89 -6.07
N VAL A 238 -8.34 15.72 -4.77
CA VAL A 238 -9.70 15.41 -4.32
C VAL A 238 -10.65 16.56 -4.64
N ALA A 239 -10.27 17.80 -4.36
CA ALA A 239 -11.08 18.97 -4.64
C ALA A 239 -11.37 19.10 -6.14
N ALA A 240 -10.35 18.95 -7.00
CA ALA A 240 -10.50 19.00 -8.45
C ALA A 240 -11.40 17.87 -8.98
N ALA A 241 -11.29 16.66 -8.42
CA ALA A 241 -12.13 15.53 -8.79
C ALA A 241 -13.60 15.75 -8.40
N LEU A 242 -13.87 16.29 -7.21
CA LEU A 242 -15.21 16.64 -6.76
C LEU A 242 -15.84 17.73 -7.61
N GLU A 243 -15.08 18.78 -7.93
CA GLU A 243 -15.54 19.86 -8.83
C GLU A 243 -15.88 19.34 -10.23
N ALA A 244 -15.09 18.41 -10.76
CA ALA A 244 -15.35 17.78 -12.06
C ALA A 244 -16.68 16.98 -12.08
N GLU A 245 -17.08 16.41 -10.94
CA GLU A 245 -18.36 15.74 -10.75
C GLU A 245 -19.51 16.73 -10.36
N GLY A 246 -19.22 18.04 -10.30
CA GLY A 246 -20.20 19.07 -9.94
C GLY A 246 -20.55 19.12 -8.44
N VAL A 247 -19.73 18.50 -7.60
CA VAL A 247 -19.88 18.55 -6.14
C VAL A 247 -19.31 19.86 -5.59
N SER A 248 -20.08 20.57 -4.77
CA SER A 248 -19.65 21.82 -4.16
C SER A 248 -18.66 21.57 -3.02
N VAL A 249 -17.53 22.29 -3.05
CA VAL A 249 -16.50 22.29 -1.98
C VAL A 249 -16.31 23.72 -1.45
N PRO A 250 -17.30 24.30 -0.73
CA PRO A 250 -17.26 25.69 -0.33
C PRO A 250 -16.26 25.98 0.78
N VAL A 251 -15.79 24.96 1.49
CA VAL A 251 -14.88 25.09 2.62
C VAL A 251 -13.72 24.13 2.50
N VAL A 252 -12.51 24.67 2.54
CA VAL A 252 -11.26 23.89 2.59
C VAL A 252 -10.41 24.47 3.71
N THR A 253 -9.82 23.64 4.56
CA THR A 253 -8.92 24.09 5.62
C THR A 253 -7.79 23.11 5.91
N ALA A 254 -6.61 23.64 6.19
CA ALA A 254 -5.54 22.89 6.83
C ALA A 254 -5.82 22.73 8.32
N ASN A 255 -5.53 21.56 8.87
CA ASN A 255 -5.58 21.28 10.29
C ASN A 255 -4.17 21.16 10.84
N GLU A 256 -3.77 22.12 11.66
CA GLU A 256 -2.45 22.18 12.30
C GLU A 256 -2.59 21.96 13.79
N TYR A 257 -1.77 21.08 14.35
CA TYR A 257 -1.69 20.88 15.79
C TYR A 257 -0.58 21.74 16.40
N THR A 258 -0.97 22.73 17.18
CA THR A 258 -0.03 23.64 17.85
C THR A 258 0.42 23.17 19.23
N GLY A 259 0.03 21.96 19.65
CA GLY A 259 0.27 21.44 21.00
C GLY A 259 -0.82 21.75 22.02
N ASP A 260 -1.89 22.42 21.59
CA ASP A 260 -3.06 22.79 22.42
C ASP A 260 -4.35 22.28 21.73
N GLU A 261 -4.91 21.21 22.28
CA GLU A 261 -6.15 20.60 21.81
C GLU A 261 -7.33 21.57 21.85
N THR A 262 -7.42 22.38 22.91
CA THR A 262 -8.50 23.37 23.05
C THR A 262 -8.44 24.42 21.93
N ALA A 263 -7.23 24.85 21.57
CA ALA A 263 -7.06 25.83 20.49
C ALA A 263 -7.39 25.19 19.13
N THR A 264 -7.03 23.92 18.92
CA THR A 264 -7.38 23.18 17.69
C THR A 264 -8.90 23.03 17.56
N ILE A 265 -9.60 22.62 18.61
CA ILE A 265 -11.06 22.51 18.62
C ILE A 265 -11.72 23.88 18.38
N ALA A 266 -11.27 24.94 19.04
CA ALA A 266 -11.83 26.27 18.85
C ALA A 266 -11.67 26.77 17.40
N PHE A 267 -10.56 26.46 16.76
CA PHE A 267 -10.37 26.72 15.33
C PHE A 267 -11.36 25.94 14.47
N LEU A 268 -11.52 24.64 14.74
CA LEU A 268 -12.46 23.79 14.01
C LEU A 268 -13.90 24.29 14.15
N GLU A 269 -14.33 24.75 15.34
CA GLU A 269 -15.67 25.32 15.56
C GLU A 269 -15.95 26.52 14.64
N VAL A 270 -14.97 27.40 14.46
CA VAL A 270 -15.11 28.56 13.56
C VAL A 270 -15.27 28.11 12.10
N VAL A 271 -14.50 27.12 11.67
CA VAL A 271 -14.58 26.63 10.30
C VAL A 271 -15.87 25.85 10.05
N LEU A 272 -16.32 25.06 11.04
CA LEU A 272 -17.58 24.32 10.99
C LEU A 272 -18.80 25.25 10.93
N GLU A 273 -18.77 26.41 11.61
CA GLU A 273 -19.85 27.38 11.52
C GLU A 273 -19.97 27.95 10.08
N LYS A 274 -18.83 28.13 9.41
CA LYS A 274 -18.85 28.47 7.99
C LYS A 274 -19.45 27.33 7.16
N ALA A 275 -19.03 26.08 7.40
CA ALA A 275 -19.55 24.90 6.70
C ALA A 275 -21.09 24.79 6.85
N ARG A 276 -21.62 25.02 8.05
CA ARG A 276 -23.08 25.06 8.31
C ARG A 276 -23.78 26.15 7.50
N THR A 277 -23.19 27.35 7.47
CA THR A 277 -23.73 28.48 6.70
C THR A 277 -23.80 28.18 5.20
N GLU A 278 -22.83 27.45 4.68
CA GLU A 278 -22.75 27.05 3.28
C GLU A 278 -23.58 25.78 2.96
N GLY A 279 -24.25 25.19 3.96
CA GLY A 279 -25.10 24.02 3.80
C GLY A 279 -24.32 22.72 3.56
N VAL A 280 -23.11 22.62 4.06
CA VAL A 280 -22.30 21.41 4.00
C VAL A 280 -22.92 20.30 4.84
N SER A 281 -22.95 19.09 4.30
CA SER A 281 -23.46 17.89 4.97
C SER A 281 -22.41 16.82 5.21
N THR A 282 -21.20 17.00 4.70
CA THR A 282 -20.14 16.00 4.73
C THR A 282 -18.78 16.63 5.00
N ILE A 283 -18.07 16.10 5.99
CA ILE A 283 -16.67 16.44 6.26
C ILE A 283 -15.80 15.34 5.61
N TRP A 284 -14.83 15.73 4.82
CA TRP A 284 -13.85 14.81 4.25
C TRP A 284 -12.47 15.08 4.84
N MET A 285 -11.98 14.12 5.62
CA MET A 285 -10.61 14.13 6.15
C MET A 285 -9.65 13.56 5.10
N VAL A 286 -8.70 14.40 4.65
CA VAL A 286 -7.78 14.08 3.57
C VAL A 286 -6.35 14.02 4.08
N GLY A 287 -5.66 12.93 3.78
CA GLY A 287 -4.26 12.74 4.15
C GLY A 287 -4.04 12.50 5.64
N GLU A 288 -2.78 12.40 6.01
CA GLU A 288 -2.35 12.19 7.39
C GLU A 288 -2.34 13.52 8.19
N GLY A 289 -2.42 13.41 9.52
CA GLY A 289 -2.25 14.57 10.41
C GLY A 289 -3.49 15.45 10.58
N VAL A 290 -4.69 14.89 10.39
CA VAL A 290 -5.91 15.54 10.86
C VAL A 290 -6.07 15.27 12.36
N TYR A 291 -5.98 16.33 13.15
CA TYR A 291 -6.03 16.28 14.62
C TYR A 291 -7.44 16.54 15.14
N SER A 292 -7.66 16.26 16.44
CA SER A 292 -8.95 16.39 17.11
C SER A 292 -10.05 15.53 16.48
N GLN A 293 -9.72 14.32 16.08
CA GLN A 293 -10.65 13.40 15.44
C GLN A 293 -11.84 13.06 16.34
N GLU A 294 -11.63 12.87 17.66
CA GLU A 294 -12.69 12.63 18.63
C GLU A 294 -13.76 13.74 18.60
N TYR A 295 -13.31 15.01 18.52
CA TYR A 295 -14.24 16.12 18.34
C TYR A 295 -15.00 16.04 17.00
N ILE A 296 -14.32 15.72 15.89
CA ILE A 296 -14.95 15.57 14.58
C ILE A 296 -15.98 14.42 14.62
N PHE A 297 -15.68 13.30 15.25
CA PHE A 297 -16.62 12.18 15.41
C PHE A 297 -17.86 12.56 16.20
N SER A 298 -17.72 13.38 17.24
CA SER A 298 -18.86 13.87 18.02
C SER A 298 -19.87 14.70 17.22
N LEU A 299 -19.56 15.04 15.97
CA LEU A 299 -20.46 15.76 15.05
C LEU A 299 -21.24 14.81 14.13
N GLY A 300 -21.23 13.51 14.41
CA GLY A 300 -21.84 12.49 13.56
C GLY A 300 -23.36 12.60 13.36
N ASP A 301 -24.07 13.26 14.26
CA ASP A 301 -25.50 13.59 14.09
C ASP A 301 -25.73 14.69 13.05
N GLU A 302 -24.70 15.50 12.76
CA GLU A 302 -24.78 16.67 11.88
C GLU A 302 -24.11 16.42 10.52
N PHE A 303 -22.98 15.70 10.50
CA PHE A 303 -22.17 15.49 9.31
C PHE A 303 -21.92 13.99 9.04
N ASN A 304 -21.94 13.60 7.78
CA ASN A 304 -21.30 12.37 7.34
C ASN A 304 -19.79 12.59 7.22
N LEU A 305 -19.02 11.51 7.35
CA LEU A 305 -17.58 11.55 7.27
C LEU A 305 -17.05 10.75 6.08
N LEU A 306 -16.15 11.34 5.32
CA LEU A 306 -15.33 10.65 4.32
C LEU A 306 -13.89 10.69 4.79
N ILE A 307 -13.20 9.57 4.72
CA ILE A 307 -11.82 9.47 5.19
C ILE A 307 -10.94 8.96 4.08
N HIS A 308 -9.86 9.69 3.81
CA HIS A 308 -8.84 9.32 2.87
C HIS A 308 -7.47 9.62 3.47
N ASN A 309 -7.01 8.78 4.39
CA ASN A 309 -5.67 8.86 4.94
C ASN A 309 -4.84 7.55 4.78
N GLY A 310 -5.44 6.53 4.21
CA GLY A 310 -4.74 5.36 3.71
C GLY A 310 -4.27 4.37 4.76
N ASP A 311 -3.59 4.83 5.77
CA ASP A 311 -2.87 3.95 6.69
C ASP A 311 -3.46 3.92 8.09
N SER A 312 -3.90 5.06 8.61
CA SER A 312 -4.42 5.12 9.97
C SER A 312 -5.75 4.40 10.14
N GLU A 313 -6.66 4.47 9.15
CA GLU A 313 -7.93 3.76 9.27
C GLU A 313 -7.79 2.23 9.19
N SER A 314 -6.68 1.70 8.68
CA SER A 314 -6.47 0.25 8.68
C SER A 314 -6.34 -0.33 10.10
N ARG A 315 -5.86 0.48 11.04
CA ARG A 315 -5.72 0.10 12.45
C ARG A 315 -7.03 0.09 13.23
N TRP A 316 -8.05 0.78 12.74
CA TRP A 316 -9.27 0.96 13.50
C TRP A 316 -10.00 -0.35 13.81
N ASN A 317 -9.78 -1.41 13.02
CA ASN A 317 -10.34 -2.74 13.31
C ASN A 317 -9.86 -3.34 14.64
N TYR A 318 -8.73 -2.91 15.16
CA TYR A 318 -8.16 -3.41 16.43
C TYR A 318 -7.75 -2.31 17.42
N ASP A 319 -7.67 -1.06 16.96
CA ASP A 319 -7.34 0.12 17.78
C ASP A 319 -8.18 1.32 17.28
N PRO A 320 -9.52 1.24 17.44
CA PRO A 320 -10.40 2.29 16.97
C PRO A 320 -10.13 3.60 17.73
N PRO A 321 -10.20 4.75 17.05
CA PRO A 321 -10.01 6.04 17.72
C PRO A 321 -11.14 6.31 18.73
N PRO A 322 -10.83 7.01 19.83
CA PRO A 322 -11.84 7.43 20.79
C PRO A 322 -12.98 8.23 20.13
N GLY A 323 -14.21 7.97 20.55
CA GLY A 323 -15.40 8.69 20.06
C GLY A 323 -15.90 8.25 18.69
N ILE A 324 -15.29 7.24 18.06
CA ILE A 324 -15.74 6.77 16.74
C ILE A 324 -17.17 6.25 16.76
N GLU A 325 -17.64 5.76 17.91
CA GLU A 325 -19.01 5.30 18.14
C GLU A 325 -20.04 6.42 18.02
N ASP A 326 -19.64 7.66 18.24
CA ASP A 326 -20.49 8.86 18.12
C ASP A 326 -20.56 9.37 16.67
N ALA A 327 -19.67 8.92 15.82
CA ALA A 327 -19.66 9.31 14.43
C ALA A 327 -20.87 8.72 13.70
N GLY A 328 -21.44 9.51 12.80
CA GLY A 328 -22.50 9.05 11.91
C GLY A 328 -22.00 8.07 10.85
N THR A 329 -22.41 8.25 9.60
CA THR A 329 -21.88 7.43 8.51
C THR A 329 -20.43 7.81 8.22
N ILE A 330 -19.52 6.83 8.32
CA ILE A 330 -18.13 6.97 7.91
C ILE A 330 -17.87 6.07 6.70
N LEU A 331 -17.40 6.65 5.60
CA LEU A 331 -16.97 5.92 4.40
C LEU A 331 -15.48 6.13 4.14
N THR A 332 -14.83 5.08 3.66
CA THR A 332 -13.44 5.13 3.19
C THR A 332 -13.24 4.26 1.94
N ASN A 333 -12.11 4.41 1.30
CA ASN A 333 -11.64 3.50 0.25
C ASN A 333 -10.64 2.51 0.85
N ARG A 334 -10.77 1.24 0.54
CA ARG A 334 -9.86 0.18 1.01
C ARG A 334 -9.16 -0.51 -0.14
N ALA A 335 -7.93 -0.92 0.11
CA ALA A 335 -7.05 -1.52 -0.89
C ALA A 335 -6.19 -2.65 -0.30
N PHE A 336 -6.73 -3.41 0.66
CA PHE A 336 -5.92 -4.39 1.41
C PHE A 336 -6.15 -5.82 0.90
N PRO A 337 -5.07 -6.64 0.79
CA PRO A 337 -5.21 -8.05 0.52
C PRO A 337 -5.87 -8.75 1.70
N SER A 338 -6.74 -9.73 1.41
CA SER A 338 -7.30 -10.65 2.40
C SER A 338 -6.46 -11.91 2.46
N ALA A 339 -6.38 -12.54 3.63
CA ALA A 339 -5.80 -13.88 3.76
C ALA A 339 -6.60 -14.93 3.00
N ASP A 340 -7.91 -14.72 2.85
CA ASP A 340 -8.80 -15.59 2.08
C ASP A 340 -8.74 -15.38 0.56
N ASP A 341 -7.97 -14.38 0.08
CA ASP A 341 -7.79 -14.17 -1.35
C ASP A 341 -7.03 -15.35 -1.97
N PRO A 342 -7.64 -16.10 -2.92
CA PRO A 342 -6.99 -17.25 -3.52
C PRO A 342 -5.64 -16.93 -4.18
N SER A 343 -5.42 -15.71 -4.60
CA SER A 343 -4.14 -15.28 -5.18
C SER A 343 -3.02 -15.17 -4.14
N MET A 344 -3.34 -15.05 -2.85
CA MET A 344 -2.38 -15.06 -1.73
C MET A 344 -2.01 -16.48 -1.28
N ALA A 345 -2.76 -17.50 -1.66
CA ALA A 345 -2.62 -18.87 -1.15
C ALA A 345 -1.20 -19.43 -1.28
N HIS A 346 -0.53 -19.18 -2.41
CA HIS A 346 0.86 -19.63 -2.61
C HIS A 346 1.84 -18.97 -1.63
N CYS A 347 1.72 -17.65 -1.42
CA CYS A 347 2.59 -16.93 -0.49
C CYS A 347 2.37 -17.39 0.97
N LEU A 348 1.11 -17.65 1.35
CA LEU A 348 0.77 -18.20 2.64
C LEU A 348 1.38 -19.60 2.82
N GLU A 349 1.13 -20.53 1.89
CA GLU A 349 1.65 -21.90 1.96
C GLU A 349 3.18 -21.95 2.12
N VAL A 350 3.89 -21.15 1.31
CA VAL A 350 5.36 -21.07 1.36
C VAL A 350 5.85 -20.57 2.71
N PHE A 351 5.25 -19.50 3.22
CA PHE A 351 5.71 -18.88 4.45
C PHE A 351 5.32 -19.69 5.69
N GLU A 352 4.11 -20.23 5.75
CA GLU A 352 3.66 -21.13 6.82
C GLU A 352 4.50 -22.39 6.89
N ALA A 353 4.85 -22.97 5.74
CA ALA A 353 5.76 -24.11 5.72
C ALA A 353 7.15 -23.77 6.26
N ALA A 354 7.66 -22.57 5.99
CA ALA A 354 8.94 -22.10 6.48
C ALA A 354 8.93 -21.83 8.00
N LEU A 355 7.83 -21.29 8.53
CA LEU A 355 7.67 -20.99 9.95
C LEU A 355 7.24 -22.20 10.79
N GLY A 356 6.50 -23.15 10.21
CA GLY A 356 5.86 -24.26 10.91
C GLY A 356 4.65 -23.83 11.75
N LEU A 357 3.99 -22.73 11.38
CA LEU A 357 2.78 -22.21 12.02
C LEU A 357 1.82 -21.62 10.98
N GLU A 358 0.55 -21.49 11.34
CA GLU A 358 -0.50 -20.81 10.56
C GLU A 358 -0.37 -19.30 10.73
N VAL A 359 -0.51 -18.54 9.63
CA VAL A 359 -0.46 -17.08 9.63
C VAL A 359 -1.88 -16.54 9.68
N LYS A 360 -2.19 -15.81 10.74
CA LYS A 360 -3.47 -15.14 10.91
C LYS A 360 -3.46 -13.78 10.21
N ALA A 361 -4.59 -13.42 9.61
CA ALA A 361 -4.81 -12.05 9.14
C ALA A 361 -4.83 -11.05 10.32
N ASP A 362 -4.58 -9.78 10.05
CA ASP A 362 -4.49 -8.74 11.10
C ASP A 362 -5.76 -8.65 11.97
N ASN A 363 -6.95 -8.81 11.36
CA ASN A 363 -8.23 -8.77 12.06
C ASN A 363 -8.54 -10.01 12.93
N GLU A 364 -7.72 -11.06 12.84
CA GLU A 364 -7.84 -12.30 13.61
C GLU A 364 -6.82 -12.35 14.77
N LEU A 365 -5.91 -11.38 14.83
CA LEU A 365 -4.86 -11.32 15.83
C LEU A 365 -5.37 -10.81 17.17
N ALA A 366 -5.02 -11.49 18.27
CA ALA A 366 -5.12 -10.91 19.58
C ALA A 366 -4.02 -9.84 19.81
N ALA A 367 -4.25 -8.93 20.74
CA ALA A 367 -3.36 -7.77 20.97
C ALA A 367 -1.89 -8.12 21.29
N ASP A 368 -1.63 -9.33 21.80
CA ASP A 368 -0.31 -9.85 22.16
C ASP A 368 0.25 -10.87 21.16
N GLU A 369 -0.49 -11.20 20.11
CA GLU A 369 -0.03 -12.12 19.06
C GLU A 369 0.91 -11.41 18.08
N THR A 370 1.87 -12.18 17.56
CA THR A 370 2.83 -11.66 16.59
C THR A 370 2.18 -11.52 15.21
N ASN A 371 2.22 -10.32 14.66
CA ASN A 371 1.74 -10.04 13.32
C ASN A 371 2.78 -10.44 12.27
N TYR A 372 2.54 -11.57 11.61
CA TYR A 372 3.32 -12.04 10.45
C TYR A 372 2.71 -11.60 9.12
N TRP A 373 1.39 -11.33 9.11
CA TRP A 373 0.64 -11.02 7.90
C TRP A 373 1.15 -9.79 7.16
N SER A 374 1.43 -8.70 7.89
CA SER A 374 1.92 -7.45 7.29
C SER A 374 3.23 -7.64 6.53
N GLY A 375 4.17 -8.40 7.11
CA GLY A 375 5.44 -8.71 6.46
C GLY A 375 5.28 -9.64 5.25
N LEU A 376 4.41 -10.64 5.36
CA LEU A 376 4.12 -11.60 4.30
C LEU A 376 3.46 -10.92 3.09
N SER A 377 2.36 -10.19 3.32
CA SER A 377 1.60 -9.54 2.24
C SER A 377 2.45 -8.54 1.47
N ASN A 378 3.22 -7.71 2.16
CA ASN A 378 4.14 -6.76 1.54
C ASN A 378 5.24 -7.46 0.74
N SER A 379 5.91 -8.44 1.33
CA SER A 379 7.00 -9.17 0.65
C SER A 379 6.51 -9.92 -0.59
N CYS A 380 5.32 -10.52 -0.50
CA CYS A 380 4.68 -11.21 -1.62
C CYS A 380 4.40 -10.24 -2.78
N GLN A 381 3.86 -9.07 -2.49
CA GLN A 381 3.54 -8.07 -3.52
C GLN A 381 4.78 -7.41 -4.12
N TYR A 382 5.79 -7.07 -3.31
CA TYR A 382 7.06 -6.51 -3.82
C TYR A 382 7.77 -7.49 -4.74
N LEU A 383 7.85 -8.76 -4.32
CA LEU A 383 8.52 -9.79 -5.11
C LEU A 383 7.78 -10.04 -6.43
N ALA A 384 6.45 -10.17 -6.39
CA ALA A 384 5.64 -10.38 -7.59
C ALA A 384 5.71 -9.20 -8.57
N LEU A 385 5.66 -7.97 -8.08
CA LEU A 385 5.82 -6.76 -8.88
C LEU A 385 7.20 -6.72 -9.56
N PHE A 386 8.25 -6.95 -8.79
CA PHE A 386 9.61 -6.94 -9.32
C PHE A 386 9.84 -8.08 -10.32
N GLU A 387 9.40 -9.31 -10.03
CA GLU A 387 9.52 -10.47 -10.91
C GLU A 387 8.83 -10.21 -12.27
N ALA A 388 7.61 -9.66 -12.25
CA ALA A 388 6.87 -9.34 -13.46
C ALA A 388 7.62 -8.33 -14.34
N VAL A 389 8.09 -7.23 -13.76
CA VAL A 389 8.79 -6.17 -14.50
C VAL A 389 10.18 -6.63 -14.95
N ALA A 390 10.95 -7.29 -14.08
CA ALA A 390 12.29 -7.80 -14.44
C ALA A 390 12.23 -8.87 -15.53
N THR A 391 11.19 -9.72 -15.51
CA THR A 391 10.95 -10.70 -16.59
C THR A 391 10.62 -10.01 -17.91
N ALA A 392 9.79 -8.97 -17.88
CA ALA A 392 9.45 -8.17 -19.06
C ALA A 392 10.65 -7.37 -19.61
N ALA A 393 11.57 -6.93 -18.73
CA ALA A 393 12.82 -6.26 -19.13
C ALA A 393 13.78 -7.16 -19.89
N GLY A 394 13.67 -8.48 -19.72
CA GLY A 394 14.44 -9.47 -20.44
C GLY A 394 15.84 -9.77 -19.87
N PRO A 395 16.66 -10.53 -20.61
CA PRO A 395 17.93 -11.05 -20.10
C PRO A 395 19.00 -9.98 -19.87
N ASP A 396 18.95 -8.86 -20.58
CA ASP A 396 19.86 -7.71 -20.40
C ASP A 396 19.26 -6.71 -19.40
N LEU A 397 19.21 -7.12 -18.11
CA LEU A 397 18.53 -6.39 -17.06
C LEU A 397 19.40 -5.23 -16.56
N THR A 398 18.96 -4.01 -16.88
CA THR A 398 19.55 -2.72 -16.47
C THR A 398 18.47 -1.77 -15.94
N ASN A 399 18.85 -0.61 -15.39
CA ASN A 399 17.88 0.42 -15.02
C ASN A 399 17.05 0.87 -16.24
N GLU A 400 17.67 0.99 -17.41
CA GLU A 400 17.00 1.44 -18.64
C GLU A 400 16.00 0.38 -19.13
N SER A 401 16.40 -0.91 -19.22
CA SER A 401 15.50 -1.98 -19.65
C SER A 401 14.36 -2.19 -18.65
N PHE A 402 14.61 -2.05 -17.35
CA PHE A 402 13.60 -2.10 -16.31
C PHE A 402 12.58 -0.96 -16.44
N ALA A 403 13.02 0.27 -16.64
CA ALA A 403 12.15 1.42 -16.86
C ALA A 403 11.32 1.27 -18.15
N ALA A 404 11.92 0.74 -19.23
CA ALA A 404 11.21 0.45 -20.48
C ALA A 404 10.14 -0.62 -20.30
N ALA A 405 10.42 -1.65 -19.48
CA ALA A 405 9.45 -2.67 -19.13
C ALA A 405 8.26 -2.08 -18.33
N VAL A 406 8.52 -1.22 -17.33
CA VAL A 406 7.47 -0.48 -16.60
C VAL A 406 6.57 0.28 -17.56
N ALA A 407 7.14 0.99 -18.53
CA ALA A 407 6.38 1.79 -19.48
C ALA A 407 5.54 0.95 -20.47
N SER A 408 5.81 -0.35 -20.62
CA SER A 408 5.22 -1.18 -21.68
C SER A 408 4.47 -2.43 -21.21
N ILE A 409 4.60 -2.84 -19.96
CA ILE A 409 4.06 -4.13 -19.47
C ILE A 409 2.52 -4.18 -19.50
N GLY A 410 1.84 -3.05 -19.31
CA GLY A 410 0.37 -3.01 -19.28
C GLY A 410 -0.22 -3.69 -18.05
N ALA A 411 -1.29 -4.46 -18.24
CA ALA A 411 -1.95 -5.22 -17.17
C ALA A 411 -1.22 -6.53 -16.88
N PHE A 412 -1.09 -6.86 -15.60
CA PHE A 412 -0.50 -8.10 -15.10
C PHE A 412 -1.16 -8.51 -13.77
N SER A 413 -0.57 -9.44 -12.99
CA SER A 413 -1.14 -9.92 -11.74
C SER A 413 -0.15 -9.76 -10.60
N ILE A 414 -0.65 -9.29 -9.45
CA ILE A 414 0.04 -9.29 -8.16
C ILE A 414 -0.87 -9.97 -7.14
N PRO A 415 -0.36 -10.87 -6.28
CA PRO A 415 -1.17 -11.49 -5.23
C PRO A 415 -1.87 -10.47 -4.34
N GLY A 416 -3.14 -10.70 -4.02
CA GLY A 416 -3.97 -9.82 -3.21
C GLY A 416 -4.37 -8.49 -3.85
N VAL A 417 -4.16 -8.32 -5.18
CA VAL A 417 -4.52 -7.10 -5.91
C VAL A 417 -5.33 -7.45 -7.16
N PRO A 418 -6.67 -7.25 -7.15
CA PRO A 418 -7.55 -7.68 -8.24
C PRO A 418 -7.25 -7.06 -9.60
N TYR A 419 -6.86 -5.78 -9.64
CA TYR A 419 -6.55 -5.07 -10.89
C TYR A 419 -5.21 -4.37 -10.74
N VAL A 420 -4.33 -4.63 -11.68
CA VAL A 420 -2.94 -4.14 -11.67
C VAL A 420 -2.52 -3.78 -13.07
N SER A 421 -1.92 -2.62 -13.24
CA SER A 421 -1.25 -2.23 -14.47
C SER A 421 -0.12 -1.24 -14.22
N LEU A 422 0.84 -1.20 -15.13
CA LEU A 422 1.84 -0.16 -15.26
C LEU A 422 1.83 0.36 -16.70
N GLY A 423 2.44 1.53 -16.91
CA GLY A 423 2.48 2.17 -18.21
C GLY A 423 3.30 3.46 -18.18
N PRO A 424 3.36 4.20 -19.29
CA PRO A 424 4.12 5.44 -19.33
C PRO A 424 3.66 6.44 -18.27
N GLY A 425 4.58 6.85 -17.39
CA GLY A 425 4.30 7.80 -16.32
C GLY A 425 3.49 7.24 -15.14
N LYS A 426 3.18 5.93 -15.13
CA LYS A 426 2.46 5.26 -14.05
C LYS A 426 3.40 4.36 -13.27
N PHE A 427 3.65 4.70 -12.02
CA PHE A 427 4.60 4.03 -11.14
C PHE A 427 3.94 3.32 -9.95
N ASP A 428 2.62 3.42 -9.82
CA ASP A 428 1.80 2.77 -8.81
C ASP A 428 0.96 1.66 -9.47
N ALA A 429 1.18 0.41 -9.05
CA ALA A 429 0.67 -0.73 -9.79
C ALA A 429 -0.82 -1.00 -9.57
N ARG A 430 -1.35 -0.74 -8.36
CA ARG A 430 -2.75 -1.05 -8.01
C ARG A 430 -3.74 -0.19 -8.79
N ASP A 431 -4.78 -0.85 -9.32
CA ASP A 431 -5.93 -0.22 -10.00
C ASP A 431 -7.27 -0.58 -9.35
N SER A 432 -7.25 -1.16 -8.17
CA SER A 432 -8.46 -1.58 -7.49
C SER A 432 -8.63 -0.89 -6.15
N LEU A 433 -9.85 -0.41 -5.90
CA LEU A 433 -10.31 0.05 -4.61
C LEU A 433 -11.68 -0.53 -4.29
N THR A 434 -11.97 -0.66 -3.00
CA THR A 434 -13.28 -1.08 -2.47
C THR A 434 -13.83 0.05 -1.62
N LEU A 435 -15.10 0.37 -1.78
CA LEU A 435 -15.78 1.27 -0.85
C LEU A 435 -16.08 0.52 0.44
N ALA A 436 -15.73 1.10 1.57
CA ALA A 436 -15.97 0.53 2.89
C ALA A 436 -16.69 1.52 3.79
N ARG A 437 -17.47 0.99 4.72
CA ARG A 437 -18.18 1.74 5.76
C ARG A 437 -17.75 1.23 7.12
N TRP A 438 -17.60 2.15 8.07
CA TRP A 438 -17.40 1.78 9.46
C TRP A 438 -18.68 1.21 10.08
N SER A 439 -18.58 0.08 10.78
CA SER A 439 -19.65 -0.57 11.50
C SER A 439 -19.39 -0.51 13.01
N ASN A 440 -20.20 0.26 13.72
CA ASN A 440 -20.10 0.32 15.19
C ASN A 440 -20.49 -1.02 15.84
N ASP A 441 -21.36 -1.81 15.21
CA ASP A 441 -21.78 -3.11 15.74
C ASP A 441 -20.65 -4.14 15.69
N LEU A 442 -19.83 -4.10 14.65
CA LEU A 442 -18.69 -4.99 14.45
C LEU A 442 -17.38 -4.40 14.97
N MET A 443 -17.35 -3.10 15.27
CA MET A 443 -16.11 -2.33 15.52
C MET A 443 -15.07 -2.58 14.43
N ALA A 444 -15.52 -2.56 13.17
CA ALA A 444 -14.70 -2.88 12.01
C ALA A 444 -15.20 -2.19 10.73
N TRP A 445 -14.34 -2.15 9.74
CA TRP A 445 -14.70 -1.74 8.39
C TRP A 445 -15.41 -2.87 7.64
N GLU A 446 -16.56 -2.57 7.07
CA GLU A 446 -17.30 -3.46 6.17
C GLU A 446 -17.12 -3.00 4.73
N ALA A 447 -16.72 -3.90 3.84
CA ALA A 447 -16.77 -3.65 2.40
C ALA A 447 -18.24 -3.53 1.96
N ILE A 448 -18.59 -2.43 1.29
CA ILE A 448 -19.95 -2.20 0.75
C ILE A 448 -19.98 -2.17 -0.77
N SER A 449 -18.86 -2.39 -1.42
CA SER A 449 -18.75 -2.65 -2.85
C SER A 449 -17.79 -3.80 -3.12
N ASP A 450 -17.91 -4.44 -4.28
CA ASP A 450 -16.82 -5.25 -4.84
C ASP A 450 -15.61 -4.35 -5.18
N PRO A 451 -14.41 -4.93 -5.37
CA PRO A 451 -13.28 -4.19 -5.90
C PRO A 451 -13.58 -3.59 -7.27
N VAL A 452 -13.47 -2.28 -7.38
CA VAL A 452 -13.71 -1.55 -8.62
C VAL A 452 -12.38 -1.26 -9.32
N ASN A 453 -12.34 -1.50 -10.64
CA ASN A 453 -11.20 -1.11 -11.46
C ASN A 453 -11.22 0.41 -11.68
N THR A 454 -10.21 1.09 -11.19
CA THR A 454 -10.03 2.54 -11.26
C THR A 454 -8.92 2.95 -12.23
N ALA A 455 -8.42 2.02 -13.07
CA ALA A 455 -7.55 2.37 -14.19
C ALA A 455 -8.38 3.21 -15.15
N GLY A 456 -8.21 4.51 -15.12
CA GLY A 456 -8.94 5.48 -15.92
C GLY A 456 -8.60 5.43 -17.40
#